data_2cbbf153c85fbf1288f3a1cbb0350fda
#
_entry.id   2cbbf153c85fbf1288f3a1cbb0350fda
#
_cell.length_a   1.000
_cell.length_b   1.000
_cell.length_c   1.000
_cell.angle_alpha   90.00
_cell.angle_beta   90.00
_cell.angle_gamma   90.00
#
_symmetry.space_group_name_H-M   'P 1'
#
loop_
_entity.id
_entity.type
_entity.pdbx_description
1 polymer ?
#
loop_
_entity_poly.entity_id
_entity_poly.type
_entity_poly.pdbx_seq_one_letter_code
_entity_poly.pdbx_strand_id
1 'polypeptide(L)'
;MSTGGGWQDQVGGLTPGVKYITSRPGMKQKLKVEYLELDEATKNELQERFALIYTGQRRLARNLLRYVVGNYMGGRKESREALEEMKYLAVTMRFELEQGNIDRFAELLNRHWAVSNKLDNGSTNTCIDQIFASCEDLIDGKFISGAGGGGFLQVILKKGVTKEMLRERLKSVFQDSGVDVWVCDLCRVGKPGIKQDIIRFHSCTEGSVQ
;
A
#
# COMPACT_ATOMS: atom_id res chain seq x y z
N MET A 1 -14.37 17.35 6.10
CA MET A 1 -13.79 16.89 7.39
C MET A 1 -12.26 16.98 7.27
N SER A 2 -11.61 17.79 8.10
CA SER A 2 -10.14 17.79 8.15
C SER A 2 -9.67 16.61 8.99
N THR A 3 -9.09 15.59 8.37
CA THR A 3 -8.51 14.44 9.07
C THR A 3 -7.12 14.76 9.63
N GLY A 4 -6.53 15.91 9.28
CA GLY A 4 -5.12 16.22 9.54
C GLY A 4 -4.15 15.37 8.72
N GLY A 5 -4.67 14.56 7.80
CA GLY A 5 -3.86 13.71 6.91
C GLY A 5 -3.31 14.44 5.70
N GLY A 6 -2.35 13.81 5.02
CA GLY A 6 -1.80 14.26 3.75
C GLY A 6 -2.77 14.02 2.59
N TRP A 7 -2.35 14.40 1.41
CA TRP A 7 -3.10 14.30 0.14
C TRP A 7 -3.00 12.92 -0.53
N GLN A 8 -2.17 12.01 -0.01
CA GLN A 8 -1.80 10.75 -0.68
C GLN A 8 -3.00 9.88 -1.01
N ASP A 9 -3.89 9.66 -0.04
CA ASP A 9 -5.08 8.81 -0.21
C ASP A 9 -6.07 9.40 -1.21
N GLN A 10 -6.27 10.74 -1.18
CA GLN A 10 -7.18 11.41 -2.10
C GLN A 10 -6.65 11.35 -3.55
N VAL A 11 -5.38 11.67 -3.76
CA VAL A 11 -4.78 11.63 -5.10
C VAL A 11 -4.61 10.19 -5.57
N GLY A 12 -4.23 9.28 -4.66
CA GLY A 12 -4.13 7.85 -4.95
C GLY A 12 -5.43 7.26 -5.48
N GLY A 13 -6.56 7.62 -4.86
CA GLY A 13 -7.87 7.13 -5.25
C GLY A 13 -8.51 7.84 -6.47
N LEU A 14 -8.12 9.10 -6.74
CA LEU A 14 -8.71 9.89 -7.83
C LEU A 14 -7.97 9.75 -9.16
N THR A 15 -6.71 9.34 -9.13
CA THR A 15 -5.89 9.21 -10.35
C THR A 15 -5.55 7.73 -10.58
N PRO A 16 -5.85 7.17 -11.78
CA PRO A 16 -5.59 5.75 -12.08
C PRO A 16 -4.09 5.47 -12.30
N GLY A 17 -3.75 4.18 -12.39
CA GLY A 17 -2.45 3.70 -12.79
C GLY A 17 -1.35 3.80 -11.72
N VAL A 18 -0.17 3.30 -12.07
CA VAL A 18 1.02 3.39 -11.23
C VAL A 18 1.65 4.77 -11.41
N LYS A 19 1.89 5.48 -10.32
CA LYS A 19 2.30 6.88 -10.38
C LYS A 19 3.25 7.26 -9.25
N TYR A 20 4.10 8.21 -9.54
CA TYR A 20 4.94 8.89 -8.58
C TYR A 20 4.42 10.31 -8.36
N ILE A 21 4.20 10.69 -7.11
CA ILE A 21 3.58 11.97 -6.78
C ILE A 21 4.49 12.75 -5.84
N THR A 22 4.76 13.99 -6.20
CA THR A 22 5.54 14.92 -5.38
C THR A 22 4.74 16.16 -5.04
N SER A 23 5.08 16.80 -3.94
CA SER A 23 4.53 18.10 -3.57
C SER A 23 5.64 19.06 -3.15
N ARG A 24 5.41 20.35 -3.40
CA ARG A 24 6.28 21.40 -2.83
C ARG A 24 5.84 21.72 -1.41
N PRO A 25 6.78 22.05 -0.50
CA PRO A 25 6.43 22.52 0.83
C PRO A 25 5.66 23.86 0.76
N GLY A 26 4.86 24.13 1.77
CA GLY A 26 4.14 25.41 1.92
C GLY A 26 2.63 25.25 2.06
N MET A 27 1.94 26.34 2.40
CA MET A 27 0.49 26.38 2.65
C MET A 27 -0.34 26.08 1.39
N LYS A 28 0.16 26.46 0.21
CA LYS A 28 -0.48 26.14 -1.08
C LYS A 28 0.24 24.97 -1.71
N GLN A 29 -0.23 23.78 -1.40
CA GLN A 29 0.34 22.55 -1.97
C GLN A 29 0.10 22.50 -3.49
N LYS A 30 1.20 22.29 -4.24
CA LYS A 30 1.14 22.00 -5.67
C LYS A 30 1.65 20.58 -5.86
N LEU A 31 0.76 19.72 -6.31
CA LEU A 31 1.06 18.31 -6.59
C LEU A 31 1.53 18.17 -8.04
N LYS A 32 2.57 17.36 -8.23
CA LYS A 32 3.01 16.87 -9.54
C LYS A 32 2.78 15.36 -9.55
N VAL A 33 1.95 14.90 -10.48
CA VAL A 33 1.66 13.49 -10.71
C VAL A 33 2.41 13.05 -11.96
N GLU A 34 3.27 12.05 -11.83
CA GLU A 34 4.02 11.44 -12.91
C GLU A 34 3.58 9.99 -13.02
N TYR A 35 3.00 9.61 -14.16
CA TYR A 35 2.63 8.23 -14.43
C TYR A 35 3.88 7.43 -14.82
N LEU A 36 4.05 6.25 -14.22
CA LEU A 36 5.17 5.38 -14.54
C LEU A 36 4.85 4.58 -15.81
N GLU A 37 5.73 4.65 -16.79
CA GLU A 37 5.64 3.87 -18.02
C GLU A 37 6.32 2.52 -17.79
N LEU A 38 5.58 1.57 -17.22
CA LEU A 38 6.04 0.21 -17.04
C LEU A 38 5.83 -0.58 -18.34
N ASP A 39 6.75 -1.48 -18.65
CA ASP A 39 6.56 -2.44 -19.74
C ASP A 39 5.46 -3.46 -19.40
N GLU A 40 4.99 -4.21 -20.41
CA GLU A 40 3.90 -5.15 -20.20
C GLU A 40 4.30 -6.35 -19.33
N ALA A 41 5.56 -6.76 -19.35
CA ALA A 41 6.06 -7.85 -18.49
C ALA A 41 6.00 -7.43 -17.03
N THR A 42 6.51 -6.26 -16.70
CA THR A 42 6.46 -5.66 -15.36
C THR A 42 5.03 -5.46 -14.85
N LYS A 43 4.13 -4.95 -15.72
CA LYS A 43 2.72 -4.79 -15.36
C LYS A 43 2.05 -6.12 -15.05
N ASN A 44 2.30 -7.13 -15.87
CA ASN A 44 1.72 -8.45 -15.68
C ASN A 44 2.27 -9.11 -14.40
N GLU A 45 3.58 -9.08 -14.17
CA GLU A 45 4.18 -9.62 -12.94
C GLU A 45 3.64 -8.89 -11.70
N LEU A 46 3.55 -7.56 -11.75
CA LEU A 46 3.01 -6.78 -10.64
C LEU A 46 1.52 -7.11 -10.41
N GLN A 47 0.71 -7.21 -11.49
CA GLN A 47 -0.69 -7.61 -11.41
C GLN A 47 -0.87 -9.01 -10.82
N GLU A 48 0.00 -9.95 -11.17
CA GLU A 48 -0.04 -11.32 -10.66
C GLU A 48 0.32 -11.37 -9.17
N ARG A 49 1.39 -10.70 -8.76
CA ARG A 49 1.96 -10.79 -7.42
C ARG A 49 1.38 -9.80 -6.41
N PHE A 50 0.76 -8.71 -6.85
CA PHE A 50 0.16 -7.74 -5.94
C PHE A 50 -1.19 -8.23 -5.43
N ALA A 51 -1.37 -8.22 -4.10
CA ALA A 51 -2.64 -8.54 -3.47
C ALA A 51 -2.94 -7.59 -2.30
N LEU A 52 -4.21 -7.44 -2.00
CA LEU A 52 -4.70 -6.72 -0.83
C LEU A 52 -5.30 -7.71 0.16
N ILE A 53 -4.98 -7.55 1.44
CA ILE A 53 -5.59 -8.31 2.53
C ILE A 53 -6.43 -7.33 3.33
N TYR A 54 -7.74 -7.55 3.40
CA TYR A 54 -8.61 -6.82 4.32
C TYR A 54 -8.48 -7.42 5.72
N THR A 55 -8.24 -6.59 6.71
CA THR A 55 -7.99 -7.05 8.10
C THR A 55 -9.25 -7.37 8.89
N GLY A 56 -10.45 -7.19 8.31
CA GLY A 56 -11.71 -7.30 9.06
C GLY A 56 -11.97 -6.10 9.99
N GLN A 57 -11.01 -5.21 10.16
CA GLN A 57 -11.08 -4.10 11.12
C GLN A 57 -11.18 -2.74 10.42
N ARG A 58 -12.07 -1.89 10.94
CA ARG A 58 -12.15 -0.47 10.58
C ARG A 58 -11.60 0.37 11.71
N ARG A 59 -10.63 1.24 11.43
CA ARG A 59 -10.06 2.16 12.43
C ARG A 59 -10.07 3.60 11.93
N LEU A 60 -10.28 4.55 12.87
CA LEU A 60 -10.21 5.97 12.58
C LEU A 60 -8.75 6.46 12.70
N ALA A 61 -8.18 6.93 11.59
CA ALA A 61 -6.80 7.39 11.45
C ALA A 61 -6.41 8.64 12.29
N ARG A 62 -7.36 9.29 12.97
CA ARG A 62 -7.18 10.65 13.52
C ARG A 62 -6.06 10.82 14.55
N ASN A 63 -5.78 9.80 15.35
CA ASN A 63 -4.84 9.95 16.47
C ASN A 63 -3.39 9.67 16.06
N LEU A 64 -3.17 8.79 15.09
CA LEU A 64 -1.84 8.39 14.64
C LEU A 64 -1.09 9.56 13.99
N LEU A 65 -1.74 10.26 13.06
CA LEU A 65 -1.14 11.40 12.36
C LEU A 65 -0.76 12.56 13.29
N ARG A 66 -1.52 12.80 14.36
CA ARG A 66 -1.18 13.84 15.35
C ARG A 66 0.13 13.56 16.05
N TYR A 67 0.39 12.31 16.37
CA TYR A 67 1.64 11.91 17.04
C TYR A 67 2.85 12.10 16.12
N VAL A 68 2.77 11.64 14.87
CA VAL A 68 3.83 11.82 13.87
C VAL A 68 4.12 13.31 13.62
N VAL A 69 3.07 14.12 13.41
CA VAL A 69 3.20 15.57 13.21
C VAL A 69 3.79 16.24 14.46
N GLY A 70 3.32 15.89 15.65
CA GLY A 70 3.84 16.44 16.92
C GLY A 70 5.32 16.15 17.11
N ASN A 71 5.77 14.94 16.84
CA ASN A 71 7.19 14.56 16.93
C ASN A 71 8.06 15.31 15.91
N TYR A 72 7.57 15.47 14.68
CA TYR A 72 8.27 16.22 13.64
C TYR A 72 8.39 17.70 13.99
N MET A 73 7.30 18.33 14.41
CA MET A 73 7.27 19.74 14.83
C MET A 73 8.10 19.98 16.09
N GLY A 74 8.14 19.02 17.01
CA GLY A 74 8.98 19.02 18.19
C GLY A 74 10.47 18.80 17.91
N GLY A 75 10.86 18.62 16.64
CA GLY A 75 12.25 18.52 16.21
C GLY A 75 12.92 17.18 16.55
N ARG A 76 12.16 16.11 16.83
CA ARG A 76 12.72 14.79 17.10
C ARG A 76 13.57 14.31 15.93
N LYS A 77 14.83 14.02 16.20
CA LYS A 77 15.83 13.62 15.20
C LYS A 77 15.39 12.35 14.47
N GLU A 78 14.94 11.34 15.21
CA GLU A 78 14.50 10.06 14.68
C GLU A 78 13.31 10.20 13.71
N SER A 79 12.36 11.12 13.99
CA SER A 79 11.23 11.38 13.11
C SER A 79 11.65 12.06 11.81
N ARG A 80 12.62 12.95 11.87
CA ARG A 80 13.17 13.62 10.68
C ARG A 80 13.91 12.64 9.79
N GLU A 81 14.82 11.83 10.39
CA GLU A 81 15.59 10.81 9.67
C GLU A 81 14.66 9.78 9.01
N ALA A 82 13.63 9.32 9.72
CA ALA A 82 12.66 8.38 9.16
C ALA A 82 11.88 8.97 7.98
N LEU A 83 11.47 10.25 8.04
CA LEU A 83 10.78 10.90 6.92
C LEU A 83 11.72 11.13 5.72
N GLU A 84 12.98 11.46 5.93
CA GLU A 84 13.96 11.55 4.84
C GLU A 84 14.22 10.17 4.21
N GLU A 85 14.33 9.12 5.04
CA GLU A 85 14.44 7.75 4.55
C GLU A 85 13.21 7.35 3.71
N MET A 86 11.98 7.68 4.13
CA MET A 86 10.76 7.43 3.36
C MET A 86 10.78 8.11 1.99
N LYS A 87 11.27 9.35 1.91
CA LYS A 87 11.41 10.05 0.63
C LYS A 87 12.41 9.35 -0.29
N TYR A 88 13.55 8.94 0.26
CA TYR A 88 14.55 8.17 -0.49
C TYR A 88 13.97 6.85 -1.00
N LEU A 89 13.26 6.12 -0.15
CA LEU A 89 12.60 4.87 -0.51
C LEU A 89 11.60 5.07 -1.64
N ALA A 90 10.79 6.13 -1.61
CA ALA A 90 9.81 6.42 -2.66
C ALA A 90 10.47 6.64 -4.03
N VAL A 91 11.62 7.35 -4.08
CA VAL A 91 12.40 7.56 -5.31
C VAL A 91 12.98 6.24 -5.80
N THR A 92 13.55 5.43 -4.90
CA THR A 92 14.15 4.15 -5.25
C THR A 92 13.10 3.15 -5.72
N MET A 93 11.95 3.07 -5.04
CA MET A 93 10.82 2.22 -5.48
C MET A 93 10.32 2.57 -6.88
N ARG A 94 10.22 3.87 -7.19
CA ARG A 94 9.90 4.32 -8.53
C ARG A 94 10.90 3.75 -9.55
N PHE A 95 12.19 3.95 -9.30
CA PHE A 95 13.26 3.51 -10.21
C PHE A 95 13.21 1.98 -10.41
N GLU A 96 13.08 1.21 -9.34
CA GLU A 96 13.05 -0.26 -9.43
C GLU A 96 11.82 -0.77 -10.21
N LEU A 97 10.65 -0.12 -10.05
CA LEU A 97 9.47 -0.45 -10.86
C LEU A 97 9.67 -0.12 -12.33
N GLU A 98 10.27 1.03 -12.67
CA GLU A 98 10.58 1.43 -14.05
C GLU A 98 11.61 0.48 -14.71
N GLN A 99 12.46 -0.19 -13.90
CA GLN A 99 13.41 -1.22 -14.37
C GLN A 99 12.83 -2.64 -14.36
N GLY A 100 11.58 -2.84 -13.95
CA GLY A 100 10.96 -4.16 -13.85
C GLY A 100 11.42 -5.01 -12.66
N ASN A 101 12.13 -4.43 -11.70
CA ASN A 101 12.69 -5.14 -10.55
C ASN A 101 11.68 -5.32 -9.42
N ILE A 102 10.65 -6.15 -9.62
CA ILE A 102 9.58 -6.36 -8.63
C ILE A 102 10.09 -6.95 -7.31
N ASP A 103 11.09 -7.82 -7.36
CA ASP A 103 11.67 -8.40 -6.14
C ASP A 103 12.34 -7.31 -5.29
N ARG A 104 13.09 -6.40 -5.92
CA ARG A 104 13.70 -5.27 -5.22
C ARG A 104 12.66 -4.28 -4.70
N PHE A 105 11.59 -4.04 -5.46
CA PHE A 105 10.45 -3.25 -5.00
C PHE A 105 9.80 -3.85 -3.73
N ALA A 106 9.64 -5.18 -3.68
CA ALA A 106 9.11 -5.88 -2.51
C ALA A 106 10.01 -5.71 -1.25
N GLU A 107 11.33 -5.82 -1.41
CA GLU A 107 12.29 -5.53 -0.32
C GLU A 107 12.16 -4.08 0.18
N LEU A 108 12.03 -3.12 -0.74
CA LEU A 108 11.86 -1.71 -0.38
C LEU A 108 10.54 -1.45 0.35
N LEU A 109 9.45 -2.17 0.00
CA LEU A 109 8.20 -2.14 0.76
C LEU A 109 8.40 -2.59 2.21
N ASN A 110 9.13 -3.69 2.43
CA ASN A 110 9.47 -4.16 3.78
C ASN A 110 10.28 -3.10 4.55
N ARG A 111 11.24 -2.47 3.89
CA ARG A 111 12.02 -1.39 4.49
C ARG A 111 11.14 -0.20 4.86
N HIS A 112 10.25 0.20 3.94
CA HIS A 112 9.30 1.27 4.18
C HIS A 112 8.38 0.94 5.37
N TRP A 113 7.88 -0.30 5.46
CA TRP A 113 7.10 -0.79 6.60
C TRP A 113 7.86 -0.67 7.93
N ALA A 114 9.13 -1.09 7.96
CA ALA A 114 9.97 -0.97 9.15
C ALA A 114 10.19 0.49 9.58
N VAL A 115 10.37 1.40 8.64
CA VAL A 115 10.51 2.85 8.91
C VAL A 115 9.19 3.45 9.41
N SER A 116 8.05 3.05 8.83
CA SER A 116 6.72 3.49 9.27
C SER A 116 6.44 3.11 10.72
N ASN A 117 6.79 1.89 11.12
CA ASN A 117 6.63 1.42 12.49
C ASN A 117 7.51 2.17 13.50
N LYS A 118 8.68 2.67 13.07
CA LYS A 118 9.51 3.55 13.90
C LYS A 118 8.91 4.93 14.10
N LEU A 119 8.22 5.45 13.08
CA LEU A 119 7.52 6.74 13.16
C LEU A 119 6.32 6.69 14.09
N ASP A 120 5.57 5.60 14.04
CA ASP A 120 4.35 5.42 14.82
C ASP A 120 4.12 3.94 15.15
N ASN A 121 4.30 3.60 16.43
CA ASN A 121 4.03 2.25 16.94
C ASN A 121 2.55 1.84 16.81
N GLY A 122 1.64 2.79 16.58
CA GLY A 122 0.21 2.54 16.37
C GLY A 122 -0.16 2.19 14.94
N SER A 123 0.79 2.21 13.99
CA SER A 123 0.54 1.79 12.61
C SER A 123 0.31 0.29 12.47
N THR A 124 0.80 -0.52 13.41
CA THR A 124 0.49 -1.96 13.52
C THR A 124 -0.33 -2.29 14.76
N ASN A 125 -0.82 -3.51 14.85
CA ASN A 125 -1.44 -4.12 16.04
C ASN A 125 -1.33 -5.65 15.96
N THR A 126 -1.68 -6.34 17.04
CA THR A 126 -1.58 -7.81 17.14
C THR A 126 -2.25 -8.54 15.98
N CYS A 127 -3.42 -8.07 15.51
CA CYS A 127 -4.11 -8.70 14.39
C CYS A 127 -3.32 -8.58 13.08
N ILE A 128 -2.80 -7.39 12.78
CA ILE A 128 -1.98 -7.15 11.59
C ILE A 128 -0.71 -7.99 11.63
N ASP A 129 -0.05 -8.03 12.78
CA ASP A 129 1.18 -8.80 12.97
C ASP A 129 0.93 -10.30 12.80
N GLN A 130 -0.19 -10.82 13.31
CA GLN A 130 -0.63 -12.20 13.11
C GLN A 130 -0.94 -12.51 11.64
N ILE A 131 -1.61 -11.59 10.91
CA ILE A 131 -1.87 -11.76 9.48
C ILE A 131 -0.56 -11.88 8.71
N PHE A 132 0.38 -10.96 8.91
CA PHE A 132 1.68 -11.02 8.23
C PHE A 132 2.47 -12.27 8.61
N ALA A 133 2.50 -12.66 9.89
CA ALA A 133 3.19 -13.86 10.34
C ALA A 133 2.61 -15.14 9.73
N SER A 134 1.28 -15.21 9.55
CA SER A 134 0.60 -16.39 8.98
C SER A 134 0.88 -16.62 7.49
N CYS A 135 1.35 -15.60 6.77
CA CYS A 135 1.64 -15.68 5.34
C CYS A 135 3.08 -15.27 4.96
N GLU A 136 4.00 -15.19 5.91
CA GLU A 136 5.37 -14.74 5.67
C GLU A 136 6.14 -15.63 4.68
N ASP A 137 5.83 -16.92 4.67
CA ASP A 137 6.37 -17.89 3.71
C ASP A 137 5.82 -17.71 2.28
N LEU A 138 4.72 -16.97 2.10
CA LEU A 138 4.05 -16.73 0.81
C LEU A 138 4.32 -15.35 0.21
N ILE A 139 4.93 -14.43 0.94
CA ILE A 139 5.11 -13.04 0.52
C ILE A 139 6.58 -12.62 0.50
N ASP A 140 6.95 -11.76 -0.46
CA ASP A 140 8.25 -11.09 -0.53
C ASP A 140 8.21 -9.67 0.00
N GLY A 141 7.06 -9.01 -0.09
CA GLY A 141 6.87 -7.64 0.36
C GLY A 141 5.58 -7.43 1.11
N LYS A 142 5.60 -6.54 2.10
CA LYS A 142 4.42 -6.19 2.92
C LYS A 142 4.40 -4.71 3.29
N PHE A 143 3.19 -4.14 3.31
CA PHE A 143 2.94 -2.77 3.74
C PHE A 143 1.48 -2.60 4.16
N ILE A 144 1.16 -1.53 4.89
CA ILE A 144 -0.21 -1.17 5.24
C ILE A 144 -0.66 0.07 4.48
N SER A 145 -1.88 0.04 3.95
CA SER A 145 -2.46 1.19 3.27
C SER A 145 -2.96 2.24 4.26
N GLY A 146 -2.68 3.51 3.98
CA GLY A 146 -3.14 4.64 4.79
C GLY A 146 -2.41 4.77 6.12
N ALA A 147 -3.09 5.27 7.14
CA ALA A 147 -2.50 5.61 8.44
C ALA A 147 -2.20 4.40 9.34
N GLY A 148 -2.56 3.20 8.94
CA GLY A 148 -2.31 1.99 9.73
C GLY A 148 -3.41 1.63 10.73
N GLY A 149 -3.14 0.58 11.50
CA GLY A 149 -4.03 0.09 12.57
C GLY A 149 -5.27 -0.68 12.12
N GLY A 150 -5.44 -0.97 10.82
CA GLY A 150 -6.55 -1.71 10.23
C GLY A 150 -6.78 -1.35 8.76
N GLY A 151 -7.84 -1.85 8.15
CA GLY A 151 -8.17 -1.62 6.74
C GLY A 151 -7.48 -2.63 5.82
N PHE A 152 -6.74 -2.14 4.82
CA PHE A 152 -6.09 -2.98 3.82
C PHE A 152 -4.58 -3.05 4.01
N LEU A 153 -4.05 -4.26 3.96
CA LEU A 153 -2.62 -4.56 3.85
C LEU A 153 -2.29 -4.80 2.38
N GLN A 154 -1.14 -4.33 1.95
CA GLN A 154 -0.59 -4.58 0.63
C GLN A 154 0.50 -5.64 0.75
N VAL A 155 0.48 -6.63 -0.13
CA VAL A 155 1.52 -7.66 -0.20
C VAL A 155 1.97 -7.90 -1.63
N ILE A 156 3.24 -8.24 -1.79
CA ILE A 156 3.81 -8.80 -3.01
C ILE A 156 4.04 -10.27 -2.74
N LEU A 157 3.37 -11.13 -3.49
CA LEU A 157 3.49 -12.57 -3.38
C LEU A 157 4.85 -13.04 -3.92
N LYS A 158 5.35 -14.14 -3.40
CA LYS A 158 6.50 -14.85 -3.97
C LYS A 158 6.16 -15.38 -5.38
N LYS A 159 7.16 -15.51 -6.21
CA LYS A 159 7.00 -16.11 -7.55
C LYS A 159 6.43 -17.53 -7.42
N GLY A 160 5.39 -17.80 -8.19
CA GLY A 160 4.68 -19.09 -8.16
C GLY A 160 3.63 -19.22 -7.05
N VAL A 161 3.47 -18.23 -6.17
CA VAL A 161 2.38 -18.18 -5.19
C VAL A 161 1.18 -17.47 -5.79
N THR A 162 0.01 -18.07 -5.69
CA THR A 162 -1.25 -17.46 -6.19
C THR A 162 -2.03 -16.75 -5.09
N LYS A 163 -2.93 -15.87 -5.49
CA LYS A 163 -3.84 -15.18 -4.56
C LYS A 163 -4.79 -16.15 -3.86
N GLU A 164 -5.13 -17.24 -4.53
CA GLU A 164 -5.94 -18.33 -4.00
C GLU A 164 -5.21 -19.06 -2.87
N MET A 165 -3.93 -19.39 -3.05
CA MET A 165 -3.10 -19.99 -1.98
C MET A 165 -3.04 -19.07 -0.76
N LEU A 166 -2.84 -17.76 -0.96
CA LEU A 166 -2.87 -16.78 0.13
C LEU A 166 -4.24 -16.77 0.82
N ARG A 167 -5.34 -16.78 0.05
CA ARG A 167 -6.71 -16.78 0.59
C ARG A 167 -6.99 -18.03 1.40
N GLU A 168 -6.64 -19.19 0.89
CA GLU A 168 -6.81 -20.46 1.62
C GLU A 168 -6.02 -20.47 2.93
N ARG A 169 -4.78 -20.00 2.92
CA ARG A 169 -3.98 -19.85 4.14
C ARG A 169 -4.66 -18.94 5.15
N LEU A 170 -5.11 -17.76 4.76
CA LEU A 170 -5.76 -16.81 5.68
C LEU A 170 -7.12 -17.34 6.17
N LYS A 171 -7.92 -17.97 5.33
CA LYS A 171 -9.17 -18.60 5.74
C LYS A 171 -8.95 -19.72 6.76
N SER A 172 -7.90 -20.54 6.60
CA SER A 172 -7.58 -21.61 7.55
C SER A 172 -7.18 -21.10 8.93
N VAL A 173 -6.55 -19.91 9.01
CA VAL A 173 -6.07 -19.32 10.25
C VAL A 173 -7.13 -18.44 10.92
N PHE A 174 -7.82 -17.61 10.11
CA PHE A 174 -8.69 -16.53 10.63
C PHE A 174 -10.19 -16.84 10.54
N GLN A 175 -10.59 -17.91 9.85
CA GLN A 175 -11.99 -18.36 9.71
C GLN A 175 -12.97 -17.19 9.47
N ASP A 176 -13.93 -16.99 10.38
CA ASP A 176 -15.01 -16.00 10.26
C ASP A 176 -14.62 -14.59 10.80
N SER A 177 -13.35 -14.29 10.95
CA SER A 177 -12.87 -13.01 11.51
C SER A 177 -13.07 -11.80 10.58
N GLY A 178 -13.51 -12.02 9.32
CA GLY A 178 -13.64 -10.99 8.28
C GLY A 178 -12.33 -10.65 7.58
N VAL A 179 -11.24 -11.37 7.85
CA VAL A 179 -9.98 -11.28 7.07
C VAL A 179 -10.20 -11.93 5.71
N ASP A 180 -9.92 -11.19 4.63
CA ASP A 180 -10.10 -11.70 3.27
C ASP A 180 -9.07 -11.12 2.29
N VAL A 181 -8.83 -11.84 1.20
CA VAL A 181 -7.94 -11.40 0.10
C VAL A 181 -8.77 -10.75 -1.00
N TRP A 182 -8.40 -9.52 -1.34
CA TRP A 182 -9.03 -8.76 -2.39
C TRP A 182 -8.12 -8.68 -3.61
N VAL A 183 -8.68 -8.89 -4.78
CA VAL A 183 -7.98 -8.68 -6.05
C VAL A 183 -8.09 -7.21 -6.41
N CYS A 184 -6.95 -6.62 -6.74
CA CYS A 184 -6.87 -5.26 -7.26
C CYS A 184 -6.43 -5.35 -8.72
N ASP A 185 -7.26 -4.83 -9.63
CA ASP A 185 -6.84 -4.63 -11.00
C ASP A 185 -6.02 -3.36 -11.07
N LEU A 186 -4.75 -3.51 -11.46
CA LEU A 186 -3.89 -2.37 -11.73
C LEU A 186 -4.45 -1.67 -12.98
N CYS A 187 -5.12 -0.54 -12.79
CA CYS A 187 -5.71 0.20 -13.89
C CYS A 187 -4.66 0.53 -14.93
N ARG A 188 -4.76 -0.07 -16.11
CA ARG A 188 -4.00 0.33 -17.28
C ARG A 188 -4.45 1.74 -17.63
N VAL A 189 -3.51 2.67 -17.73
CA VAL A 189 -3.80 4.01 -18.22
C VAL A 189 -4.39 3.86 -19.61
N GLY A 190 -5.68 4.10 -19.75
CA GLY A 190 -6.36 4.10 -21.04
C GLY A 190 -5.76 5.18 -21.94
N LYS A 191 -5.84 4.98 -23.27
CA LYS A 191 -5.41 5.99 -24.25
C LYS A 191 -6.02 7.35 -23.90
N PRO A 192 -5.31 8.47 -24.16
CA PRO A 192 -5.83 9.81 -23.91
C PRO A 192 -7.22 9.97 -24.54
N GLY A 193 -8.24 10.25 -23.74
CA GLY A 193 -9.61 10.43 -24.20
C GLY A 193 -10.65 9.47 -23.63
N ILE A 194 -10.26 8.40 -22.90
CA ILE A 194 -11.20 7.51 -22.23
C ILE A 194 -11.25 7.86 -20.75
N LYS A 195 -12.46 8.15 -20.29
CA LYS A 195 -12.79 8.48 -18.90
C LYS A 195 -12.38 7.32 -17.96
N GLN A 196 -11.51 7.65 -17.03
CA GLN A 196 -11.35 7.10 -15.67
C GLN A 196 -11.84 5.66 -15.48
N ASP A 197 -10.91 4.71 -15.56
CA ASP A 197 -11.11 3.43 -14.90
C ASP A 197 -10.71 3.61 -13.43
N ILE A 198 -11.72 3.59 -12.58
CA ILE A 198 -11.58 3.55 -11.13
C ILE A 198 -11.00 2.18 -10.77
N ILE A 199 -10.04 2.13 -9.85
CA ILE A 199 -9.58 0.88 -9.25
C ILE A 199 -10.83 0.14 -8.72
N ARG A 200 -11.20 -0.96 -9.37
CA ARG A 200 -12.31 -1.79 -8.92
C ARG A 200 -11.75 -2.84 -7.96
N PHE A 201 -12.19 -2.77 -6.73
CA PHE A 201 -11.94 -3.80 -5.74
C PHE A 201 -13.08 -4.82 -5.81
N HIS A 202 -12.75 -6.06 -6.10
CA HIS A 202 -13.70 -7.15 -6.05
C HIS A 202 -13.33 -8.11 -4.92
N SER A 203 -14.27 -8.43 -4.04
CA SER A 203 -14.11 -9.61 -3.20
C SER A 203 -14.28 -10.83 -4.10
N CYS A 204 -13.37 -11.78 -4.00
CA CYS A 204 -13.48 -13.03 -4.75
C CYS A 204 -14.42 -14.01 -4.03
N THR A 205 -15.60 -13.56 -3.62
CA THR A 205 -16.68 -14.48 -3.33
C THR A 205 -17.32 -14.85 -4.66
N GLU A 206 -17.15 -16.08 -5.11
CA GLU A 206 -17.98 -16.67 -6.12
C GLU A 206 -19.43 -16.59 -5.65
N GLY A 207 -20.19 -15.73 -6.27
CA GLY A 207 -21.59 -15.54 -5.99
C GLY A 207 -22.19 -14.75 -7.14
N SER A 208 -22.62 -15.49 -8.17
CA SER A 208 -23.57 -15.08 -9.18
C SER A 208 -24.47 -13.94 -8.71
N VAL A 209 -24.42 -12.84 -9.41
CA VAL A 209 -25.57 -11.94 -9.49
C VAL A 209 -25.96 -11.82 -10.96
N GLN A 210 -27.19 -12.23 -11.21
CA GLN A 210 -27.94 -12.06 -12.43
C GLN A 210 -28.04 -10.59 -12.84
#